data_d4d155bde76220d56613ee7b59ff2b0d
#
_entry.id   d4d155bde76220d56613ee7b59ff2b0d
#
_cell.length_a   1.000
_cell.length_b   1.000
_cell.length_c   1.000
_cell.angle_alpha   90.00
_cell.angle_beta   90.00
_cell.angle_gamma   90.00
#
_symmetry.space_group_name_H-M   'P 1'
#
loop_
_entity.id
_entity.type
_entity.pdbx_description
1 polymer ?
#
loop_
_entity_poly.entity_id
_entity_poly.type
_entity_poly.pdbx_seq_one_letter_code
_entity_poly.pdbx_strand_id
1 'polypeptide(L)'
;TAVRVEDNQLVNKGTLLLEIDEVDYEVKVKEASSALDVERSALNEISKTIDMANKRYAELKFAAAASRAMLELQTAKLNQAERDIRRAANLFGSEVISKEQWERSATDHDVYRAAVNAAREQLKQAEASLETQGAFIAQAEAALQAQRSRVQQREASLDAAALNKSYTRVYAPINGQVTKKSVEQGNQIQAGQPLMALVPLDDIWIIANYKETQLERVRPGQKARIRVDTYPGKVFEGKVDSIMAGTGAAFSLFPPENATGNYVKVVQRIPVKIVLNRPADPYGELRVGMSVIPTIHAK
;
A
#
# COMPACT_ATOMS: atom_id res chain seq x y z
N THR A 1 5.22 -2.34 -30.68
CA THR A 1 5.45 -3.62 -29.99
C THR A 1 6.60 -4.38 -30.63
N ALA A 2 7.53 -4.92 -29.86
CA ALA A 2 8.58 -5.83 -30.33
C ALA A 2 8.32 -7.23 -29.73
N VAL A 3 8.27 -8.26 -30.60
CA VAL A 3 8.09 -9.66 -30.19
C VAL A 3 9.45 -10.34 -30.18
N ARG A 4 9.80 -11.00 -29.07
CA ARG A 4 11.12 -11.61 -28.85
C ARG A 4 11.14 -13.13 -28.97
N VAL A 5 9.99 -13.72 -29.22
CA VAL A 5 9.82 -15.19 -29.33
C VAL A 5 9.07 -15.59 -30.57
N GLU A 6 9.32 -16.81 -31.03
CA GLU A 6 8.67 -17.42 -32.18
C GLU A 6 7.61 -18.43 -31.74
N ASP A 7 6.68 -18.77 -32.66
CA ASP A 7 5.74 -19.85 -32.41
C ASP A 7 6.49 -21.18 -32.22
N ASN A 8 6.00 -21.98 -31.28
CA ASN A 8 6.58 -23.26 -30.87
C ASN A 8 7.97 -23.18 -30.21
N GLN A 9 8.46 -22.00 -29.90
CA GLN A 9 9.71 -21.83 -29.14
C GLN A 9 9.54 -22.29 -27.69
N LEU A 10 10.52 -23.03 -27.17
CA LEU A 10 10.63 -23.35 -25.73
C LEU A 10 11.20 -22.15 -24.99
N VAL A 11 10.56 -21.78 -23.89
CA VAL A 11 10.97 -20.65 -23.05
C VAL A 11 11.01 -21.06 -21.59
N ASN A 12 11.93 -20.49 -20.86
CA ASN A 12 12.03 -20.66 -19.42
C ASN A 12 11.26 -19.55 -18.71
N LYS A 13 10.82 -19.82 -17.48
CA LYS A 13 10.25 -18.79 -16.60
C LYS A 13 11.18 -17.58 -16.53
N GLY A 14 10.63 -16.38 -16.71
CA GLY A 14 11.38 -15.13 -16.72
C GLY A 14 11.99 -14.74 -18.07
N THR A 15 11.84 -15.54 -19.14
CA THR A 15 12.22 -15.13 -20.47
C THR A 15 11.33 -13.99 -20.97
N LEU A 16 11.92 -12.95 -21.53
CA LEU A 16 11.18 -11.83 -22.12
C LEU A 16 10.48 -12.29 -23.40
N LEU A 17 9.15 -12.20 -23.42
CA LEU A 17 8.32 -12.63 -24.55
C LEU A 17 8.07 -11.49 -25.54
N LEU A 18 7.72 -10.32 -25.03
CA LEU A 18 7.47 -9.13 -25.84
C LEU A 18 7.71 -7.83 -25.06
N GLU A 19 7.95 -6.77 -25.82
CA GLU A 19 8.11 -5.40 -25.34
C GLU A 19 7.08 -4.51 -26.03
N ILE A 20 6.32 -3.78 -25.23
CA ILE A 20 5.41 -2.73 -25.69
C ILE A 20 6.21 -1.43 -25.72
N ASP A 21 5.87 -0.50 -26.58
CA ASP A 21 6.47 0.84 -26.57
C ASP A 21 6.25 1.50 -25.22
N GLU A 22 7.34 1.87 -24.57
CA GLU A 22 7.30 2.41 -23.18
C GLU A 22 7.39 3.94 -23.11
N VAL A 23 7.49 4.64 -24.25
CA VAL A 23 7.66 6.11 -24.27
C VAL A 23 6.55 6.84 -23.50
N ASP A 24 5.30 6.50 -23.77
CA ASP A 24 4.15 7.12 -23.07
C ASP A 24 4.15 6.82 -21.57
N TYR A 25 4.58 5.62 -21.18
CA TYR A 25 4.69 5.20 -19.78
C TYR A 25 5.85 5.91 -19.07
N GLU A 26 6.97 6.12 -19.76
CA GLU A 26 8.11 6.89 -19.25
C GLU A 26 7.73 8.34 -18.95
N VAL A 27 6.99 8.97 -19.87
CA VAL A 27 6.48 10.32 -19.66
C VAL A 27 5.60 10.38 -18.41
N LYS A 28 4.68 9.43 -18.23
CA LYS A 28 3.81 9.36 -17.04
C LYS A 28 4.59 9.16 -15.74
N VAL A 29 5.62 8.32 -15.75
CA VAL A 29 6.49 8.14 -14.57
C VAL A 29 7.22 9.44 -14.25
N LYS A 30 7.74 10.14 -15.25
CA LYS A 30 8.42 11.42 -15.08
C LYS A 30 7.49 12.52 -14.57
N GLU A 31 6.26 12.59 -15.09
CA GLU A 31 5.22 13.52 -14.60
C GLU A 31 4.89 13.25 -13.12
N ALA A 32 4.65 11.98 -12.76
CA ALA A 32 4.36 11.60 -11.38
C ALA A 32 5.54 11.89 -10.44
N SER A 33 6.79 11.64 -10.88
CA SER A 33 8.00 11.97 -10.13
C SER A 33 8.13 13.47 -9.89
N SER A 34 7.93 14.29 -10.94
CA SER A 34 7.99 15.76 -10.81
C SER A 34 6.91 16.30 -9.87
N ALA A 35 5.70 15.74 -9.93
CA ALA A 35 4.61 16.11 -9.02
C ALA A 35 4.95 15.75 -7.56
N LEU A 36 5.61 14.61 -7.31
CA LEU A 36 6.09 14.23 -5.99
C LEU A 36 7.15 15.20 -5.47
N ASP A 37 8.10 15.61 -6.31
CA ASP A 37 9.18 16.52 -5.92
C ASP A 37 8.64 17.90 -5.52
N VAL A 38 7.56 18.38 -6.16
CA VAL A 38 6.87 19.61 -5.76
C VAL A 38 6.30 19.48 -4.35
N GLU A 39 5.59 18.38 -4.04
CA GLU A 39 5.01 18.17 -2.70
C GLU A 39 6.09 17.98 -1.61
N ARG A 40 7.20 17.34 -1.95
CA ARG A 40 8.35 17.21 -1.04
C ARG A 40 9.02 18.55 -0.75
N SER A 41 9.09 19.42 -1.76
CA SER A 41 9.62 20.79 -1.59
C SER A 41 8.73 21.61 -0.67
N ALA A 42 7.40 21.54 -0.85
CA ALA A 42 6.43 22.19 0.02
C ALA A 42 6.49 21.66 1.47
N LEU A 43 6.68 20.35 1.65
CA LEU A 43 6.87 19.75 2.98
C LEU A 43 8.12 20.30 3.68
N ASN A 44 9.22 20.44 2.96
CA ASN A 44 10.45 21.03 3.49
C ASN A 44 10.27 22.51 3.89
N GLU A 45 9.51 23.27 3.11
CA GLU A 45 9.19 24.67 3.41
C GLU A 45 8.38 24.80 4.71
N ILE A 46 7.33 23.98 4.87
CA ILE A 46 6.53 23.96 6.10
C ILE A 46 7.41 23.56 7.30
N SER A 47 8.29 22.57 7.14
CA SER A 47 9.21 22.15 8.20
C SER A 47 10.12 23.30 8.65
N LYS A 48 10.69 24.06 7.73
CA LYS A 48 11.51 25.25 8.02
C LYS A 48 10.68 26.34 8.72
N THR A 49 9.42 26.50 8.35
CA THR A 49 8.52 27.46 9.01
C THR A 49 8.31 27.08 10.46
N ILE A 50 8.11 25.79 10.77
CA ILE A 50 8.00 25.28 12.15
C ILE A 50 9.29 25.54 12.94
N ASP A 51 10.45 25.31 12.34
CA ASP A 51 11.74 25.54 12.99
C ASP A 51 11.93 27.02 13.36
N MET A 52 11.55 27.94 12.45
CA MET A 52 11.58 29.37 12.74
C MET A 52 10.58 29.76 13.84
N ALA A 53 9.37 29.19 13.80
CA ALA A 53 8.34 29.43 14.81
C ALA A 53 8.77 28.95 16.20
N ASN A 54 9.44 27.81 16.28
CA ASN A 54 10.00 27.28 17.54
C ASN A 54 11.11 28.17 18.11
N LYS A 55 11.98 28.72 17.27
CA LYS A 55 12.98 29.70 17.72
C LYS A 55 12.30 30.94 18.28
N ARG A 56 11.29 31.45 17.61
CA ARG A 56 10.51 32.60 18.08
C ARG A 56 9.80 32.31 19.39
N TYR A 57 9.25 31.11 19.55
CA TYR A 57 8.64 30.68 20.80
C TYR A 57 9.65 30.68 21.96
N ALA A 58 10.86 30.22 21.73
CA ALA A 58 11.92 30.24 22.72
C ALA A 58 12.28 31.68 23.14
N GLU A 59 12.37 32.63 22.19
CA GLU A 59 12.61 34.05 22.49
C GLU A 59 11.50 34.65 23.36
N LEU A 60 10.24 34.41 23.00
CA LEU A 60 9.08 34.86 23.76
C LEU A 60 9.04 34.25 25.16
N LYS A 61 9.45 32.99 25.32
CA LYS A 61 9.56 32.32 26.61
C LYS A 61 10.57 33.01 27.53
N PHE A 62 11.71 33.43 26.99
CA PHE A 62 12.70 34.23 27.74
C PHE A 62 12.13 35.62 28.12
N ALA A 63 11.40 36.27 27.19
CA ALA A 63 10.76 37.57 27.49
C ALA A 63 9.73 37.46 28.60
N ALA A 64 8.90 36.40 28.57
CA ALA A 64 7.91 36.16 29.66
C ALA A 64 8.62 35.86 30.99
N ALA A 65 9.71 35.11 31.00
CA ALA A 65 10.50 34.87 32.21
C ALA A 65 11.11 36.16 32.78
N ALA A 66 11.62 37.04 31.90
CA ALA A 66 12.13 38.36 32.34
C ALA A 66 11.04 39.25 32.92
N SER A 67 9.84 39.27 32.30
CA SER A 67 8.67 40.00 32.84
C SER A 67 8.21 39.45 34.18
N ARG A 68 8.28 38.12 34.40
CA ARG A 68 7.98 37.47 35.67
C ARG A 68 8.97 37.88 36.76
N ALA A 69 10.25 37.87 36.48
CA ALA A 69 11.28 38.33 37.42
C ALA A 69 11.12 39.82 37.78
N MET A 70 10.69 40.65 36.80
CA MET A 70 10.37 42.08 37.10
C MET A 70 9.18 42.23 38.03
N LEU A 71 8.11 41.43 37.84
CA LEU A 71 6.95 41.42 38.75
C LEU A 71 7.37 41.00 40.16
N GLU A 72 8.21 39.97 40.30
CA GLU A 72 8.74 39.52 41.58
C GLU A 72 9.53 40.64 42.28
N LEU A 73 10.40 41.36 41.53
CA LEU A 73 11.14 42.51 42.06
C LEU A 73 10.22 43.63 42.58
N GLN A 74 9.22 44.02 41.77
CA GLN A 74 8.28 45.07 42.17
C GLN A 74 7.41 44.62 43.35
N THR A 75 7.03 43.37 43.44
CA THR A 75 6.27 42.78 44.55
C THR A 75 7.12 42.80 45.84
N ALA A 76 8.41 42.48 45.75
CA ALA A 76 9.30 42.58 46.91
C ALA A 76 9.44 44.03 47.45
N LYS A 77 9.53 45.03 46.52
CA LYS A 77 9.55 46.47 46.89
C LYS A 77 8.23 46.91 47.52
N LEU A 78 7.07 46.49 47.00
CA LEU A 78 5.75 46.79 47.59
C LEU A 78 5.66 46.19 49.00
N ASN A 79 6.05 44.92 49.19
CA ASN A 79 6.05 44.29 50.50
C ASN A 79 6.95 45.04 51.53
N GLN A 80 8.04 45.65 51.07
CA GLN A 80 8.87 46.51 51.91
C GLN A 80 8.11 47.80 52.25
N ALA A 81 7.56 48.51 51.28
CA ALA A 81 6.79 49.73 51.46
C ALA A 81 5.57 49.51 52.34
N GLU A 82 4.90 48.37 52.28
CA GLU A 82 3.78 48.02 53.20
C GLU A 82 4.24 47.88 54.65
N ARG A 83 5.45 47.35 54.88
CA ARG A 83 6.01 47.31 56.25
C ARG A 83 6.36 48.70 56.74
N ASP A 84 6.92 49.53 55.84
CA ASP A 84 7.36 50.90 56.23
C ASP A 84 6.18 51.81 56.48
N ILE A 85 5.10 51.80 55.69
CA ILE A 85 3.87 52.61 55.99
C ILE A 85 3.18 52.15 57.23
N ARG A 86 3.11 50.84 57.52
CA ARG A 86 2.54 50.35 58.84
C ARG A 86 3.38 50.87 60.01
N ARG A 87 4.69 50.87 59.92
CA ARG A 87 5.56 51.40 60.95
C ARG A 87 5.44 52.89 61.09
N ALA A 88 5.40 53.63 59.97
CA ALA A 88 5.19 55.06 59.98
C ALA A 88 3.82 55.45 60.58
N ALA A 89 2.76 54.69 60.26
CA ALA A 89 1.41 54.94 60.87
C ALA A 89 1.41 54.80 62.40
N ASN A 90 2.09 53.77 62.93
CA ASN A 90 2.22 53.58 64.37
C ASN A 90 3.01 54.70 65.08
N LEU A 91 4.11 55.15 64.48
CA LEU A 91 4.96 56.24 64.99
C LEU A 91 4.24 57.60 64.87
N PHE A 92 3.49 57.85 63.85
CA PHE A 92 2.68 59.06 63.69
C PHE A 92 1.59 59.11 64.71
N GLY A 93 0.89 57.99 64.98
CA GLY A 93 -0.11 57.90 66.02
C GLY A 93 0.43 58.11 67.47
N SER A 94 1.77 57.92 67.64
CA SER A 94 2.49 58.16 68.84
C SER A 94 3.18 59.54 68.86
N GLU A 95 2.92 60.42 67.90
CA GLU A 95 3.47 61.79 67.74
C GLU A 95 5.02 61.81 67.57
N VAL A 96 5.66 60.68 67.19
CA VAL A 96 7.13 60.53 67.07
C VAL A 96 7.66 61.03 65.74
N ILE A 97 6.86 61.01 64.62
CA ILE A 97 7.22 61.50 63.32
C ILE A 97 6.30 62.62 62.82
N SER A 98 6.80 63.42 61.84
CA SER A 98 5.97 64.44 61.19
C SER A 98 4.92 63.89 60.27
N LYS A 99 3.84 64.68 60.02
CA LYS A 99 2.82 64.32 59.00
C LYS A 99 3.45 64.15 57.61
N GLU A 100 4.43 64.97 57.22
CA GLU A 100 5.17 64.88 55.97
C GLU A 100 5.87 63.55 55.85
N GLN A 101 6.48 63.02 56.91
CA GLN A 101 7.15 61.70 56.85
C GLN A 101 6.15 60.57 56.66
N TRP A 102 5.00 60.62 57.29
CA TRP A 102 3.93 59.62 57.09
C TRP A 102 3.40 59.68 55.65
N GLU A 103 3.04 60.91 55.12
CA GLU A 103 2.54 61.12 53.76
C GLU A 103 3.55 60.66 52.72
N ARG A 104 4.83 60.83 52.96
CA ARG A 104 5.89 60.28 52.05
C ARG A 104 5.87 58.73 51.96
N SER A 105 5.76 58.07 53.14
CA SER A 105 5.65 56.62 53.20
C SER A 105 4.35 56.12 52.52
N ALA A 106 3.26 56.83 52.61
CA ALA A 106 2.00 56.50 51.93
C ALA A 106 2.14 56.64 50.37
N THR A 107 2.79 57.72 49.96
CA THR A 107 3.06 57.96 48.54
C THR A 107 3.96 56.85 47.93
N ASP A 108 5.05 56.47 48.61
CA ASP A 108 5.94 55.41 48.24
C ASP A 108 5.20 54.06 48.11
N HIS A 109 4.32 53.74 49.05
CA HIS A 109 3.48 52.55 48.99
C HIS A 109 2.57 52.56 47.74
N ASP A 110 1.90 53.67 47.43
CA ASP A 110 1.01 53.77 46.29
C ASP A 110 1.76 53.72 44.96
N VAL A 111 2.98 54.29 44.87
CA VAL A 111 3.88 54.18 43.72
C VAL A 111 4.27 52.74 43.48
N TYR A 112 4.73 51.99 44.49
CA TYR A 112 5.10 50.58 44.31
C TYR A 112 3.89 49.70 44.01
N ARG A 113 2.70 49.99 44.54
CA ARG A 113 1.46 49.31 44.16
C ARG A 113 1.11 49.50 42.70
N ALA A 114 1.26 50.73 42.20
CA ALA A 114 1.08 51.01 40.75
C ALA A 114 2.12 50.29 39.88
N ALA A 115 3.39 50.25 40.35
CA ALA A 115 4.45 49.55 39.66
C ALA A 115 4.23 48.02 39.58
N VAL A 116 3.69 47.40 40.63
CA VAL A 116 3.29 45.97 40.61
C VAL A 116 2.18 45.73 39.61
N ASN A 117 1.16 46.58 39.57
CA ASN A 117 0.08 46.46 38.63
C ASN A 117 0.59 46.57 37.17
N ALA A 118 1.45 47.54 36.88
CA ALA A 118 2.07 47.71 35.57
C ALA A 118 2.92 46.46 35.16
N ALA A 119 3.75 45.93 36.06
CA ALA A 119 4.55 44.75 35.84
C ALA A 119 3.67 43.49 35.62
N ARG A 120 2.53 43.40 36.31
CA ARG A 120 1.56 42.31 36.13
C ARG A 120 0.94 42.33 34.75
N GLU A 121 0.51 43.50 34.26
CA GLU A 121 -0.05 43.62 32.93
C GLU A 121 1.02 43.35 31.83
N GLN A 122 2.25 43.77 32.09
CA GLN A 122 3.38 43.43 31.17
C GLN A 122 3.65 41.93 31.12
N LEU A 123 3.63 41.21 32.24
CA LEU A 123 3.74 39.75 32.26
C LEU A 123 2.57 39.10 31.48
N LYS A 124 1.34 39.53 31.70
CA LYS A 124 0.14 39.02 31.03
C LYS A 124 0.23 39.23 29.53
N GLN A 125 0.74 40.36 29.05
CA GLN A 125 0.98 40.62 27.63
C GLN A 125 2.04 39.65 27.04
N ALA A 126 3.14 39.41 27.77
CA ALA A 126 4.18 38.48 27.35
C ALA A 126 3.66 37.05 27.29
N GLU A 127 2.85 36.61 28.28
CA GLU A 127 2.23 35.29 28.32
C GLU A 127 1.21 35.12 27.17
N ALA A 128 0.41 36.10 26.84
CA ALA A 128 -0.52 36.09 25.70
C ALA A 128 0.21 35.97 24.36
N SER A 129 1.36 36.65 24.23
CA SER A 129 2.21 36.54 23.03
C SER A 129 2.78 35.14 22.88
N LEU A 130 3.19 34.51 23.99
CA LEU A 130 3.69 33.14 24.01
C LEU A 130 2.59 32.13 23.63
N GLU A 131 1.38 32.31 24.16
CA GLU A 131 0.23 31.47 23.82
C GLU A 131 -0.13 31.57 22.35
N THR A 132 -0.18 32.78 21.78
CA THR A 132 -0.43 33.01 20.35
C THR A 132 0.60 32.31 19.46
N GLN A 133 1.88 32.37 19.84
CA GLN A 133 2.94 31.69 19.10
C GLN A 133 2.81 30.17 19.22
N GLY A 134 2.42 29.64 20.37
CA GLY A 134 2.11 28.23 20.56
C GLY A 134 0.98 27.74 19.64
N ALA A 135 -0.09 28.52 19.54
CA ALA A 135 -1.20 28.22 18.62
C ALA A 135 -0.75 28.22 17.14
N PHE A 136 0.12 29.16 16.76
CA PHE A 136 0.70 29.18 15.40
C PHE A 136 1.52 27.91 15.11
N ILE A 137 2.34 27.45 16.04
CA ILE A 137 3.11 26.20 15.91
C ILE A 137 2.15 25.01 15.71
N ALA A 138 1.13 24.88 16.55
CA ALA A 138 0.15 23.80 16.42
C ALA A 138 -0.57 23.80 15.06
N GLN A 139 -0.91 24.99 14.54
CA GLN A 139 -1.48 25.13 13.21
C GLN A 139 -0.49 24.68 12.11
N ALA A 140 0.77 25.09 12.22
CA ALA A 140 1.81 24.70 11.25
C ALA A 140 2.10 23.18 11.29
N GLU A 141 2.08 22.57 12.47
CA GLU A 141 2.22 21.12 12.62
C GLU A 141 1.04 20.35 11.99
N ALA A 142 -0.19 20.85 12.14
CA ALA A 142 -1.35 20.28 11.46
C ALA A 142 -1.21 20.39 9.94
N ALA A 143 -0.71 21.53 9.42
CA ALA A 143 -0.42 21.71 8.01
C ALA A 143 0.69 20.76 7.52
N LEU A 144 1.72 20.52 8.32
CA LEU A 144 2.78 19.54 8.04
C LEU A 144 2.21 18.13 7.89
N GLN A 145 1.31 17.74 8.77
CA GLN A 145 0.67 16.43 8.70
C GLN A 145 -0.19 16.28 7.45
N ALA A 146 -0.95 17.30 7.09
CA ALA A 146 -1.73 17.31 5.84
C ALA A 146 -0.81 17.21 4.61
N GLN A 147 0.32 17.92 4.62
CA GLN A 147 1.30 17.87 3.53
C GLN A 147 1.98 16.48 3.42
N ARG A 148 2.28 15.82 4.54
CA ARG A 148 2.77 14.43 4.53
C ARG A 148 1.79 13.48 3.83
N SER A 149 0.50 13.62 4.10
CA SER A 149 -0.52 12.81 3.41
C SER A 149 -0.55 13.06 1.91
N ARG A 150 -0.33 14.30 1.45
CA ARG A 150 -0.21 14.63 0.02
C ARG A 150 1.02 13.98 -0.61
N VAL A 151 2.16 14.00 0.07
CA VAL A 151 3.37 13.31 -0.37
C VAL A 151 3.10 11.81 -0.53
N GLN A 152 2.49 11.16 0.45
CA GLN A 152 2.09 9.74 0.35
C GLN A 152 1.17 9.47 -0.84
N GLN A 153 0.21 10.34 -1.10
CA GLN A 153 -0.67 10.21 -2.26
C GLN A 153 0.11 10.29 -3.59
N ARG A 154 1.09 11.20 -3.69
CA ARG A 154 1.95 11.31 -4.88
C ARG A 154 2.90 10.13 -5.02
N GLU A 155 3.43 9.58 -3.92
CA GLU A 155 4.23 8.35 -3.94
C GLU A 155 3.41 7.18 -4.49
N ALA A 156 2.20 6.98 -4.01
CA ALA A 156 1.32 5.95 -4.56
C ALA A 156 0.99 6.16 -6.06
N SER A 157 0.87 7.42 -6.50
CA SER A 157 0.68 7.74 -7.93
C SER A 157 1.91 7.41 -8.77
N LEU A 158 3.11 7.66 -8.24
CA LEU A 158 4.38 7.31 -8.89
C LEU A 158 4.53 5.78 -8.97
N ASP A 159 4.23 5.06 -7.89
CA ASP A 159 4.28 3.59 -7.86
C ASP A 159 3.31 2.98 -8.89
N ALA A 160 2.10 3.53 -9.01
CA ALA A 160 1.13 3.11 -10.02
C ALA A 160 1.64 3.36 -11.45
N ALA A 161 2.26 4.49 -11.72
CA ALA A 161 2.86 4.79 -13.02
C ALA A 161 4.05 3.85 -13.33
N ALA A 162 4.91 3.58 -12.34
CA ALA A 162 6.03 2.66 -12.46
C ALA A 162 5.56 1.21 -12.68
N LEU A 163 4.50 0.78 -11.98
CA LEU A 163 3.88 -0.53 -12.18
C LEU A 163 3.34 -0.68 -13.60
N ASN A 164 2.61 0.33 -14.10
CA ASN A 164 2.11 0.33 -15.48
C ASN A 164 3.26 0.26 -16.50
N LYS A 165 4.37 0.97 -16.25
CA LYS A 165 5.58 0.85 -17.06
C LYS A 165 6.15 -0.57 -17.01
N SER A 166 6.14 -1.24 -15.87
CA SER A 166 6.65 -2.60 -15.75
C SER A 166 5.87 -3.61 -16.62
N TYR A 167 4.57 -3.36 -16.85
CA TYR A 167 3.74 -4.20 -17.72
C TYR A 167 4.03 -4.05 -19.22
N THR A 168 4.85 -3.08 -19.62
CA THR A 168 5.32 -2.99 -21.01
C THR A 168 6.25 -4.13 -21.39
N ARG A 169 6.87 -4.79 -20.41
CA ARG A 169 7.74 -5.95 -20.60
C ARG A 169 7.06 -7.19 -20.06
N VAL A 170 6.62 -8.05 -20.99
CA VAL A 170 5.90 -9.28 -20.65
C VAL A 170 6.87 -10.44 -20.60
N TYR A 171 6.95 -11.09 -19.44
CA TYR A 171 7.82 -12.23 -19.20
C TYR A 171 7.04 -13.54 -19.08
N ALA A 172 7.68 -14.66 -19.41
CA ALA A 172 7.11 -15.99 -19.24
C ALA A 172 6.87 -16.29 -17.74
N PRO A 173 5.62 -16.56 -17.31
CA PRO A 173 5.32 -16.88 -15.91
C PRO A 173 5.76 -18.29 -15.50
N ILE A 174 5.91 -19.20 -16.46
CA ILE A 174 6.28 -20.62 -16.30
C ILE A 174 7.23 -21.06 -17.39
N ASN A 175 7.89 -22.21 -17.19
CA ASN A 175 8.56 -22.91 -18.30
C ASN A 175 7.52 -23.52 -19.21
N GLY A 176 7.72 -23.45 -20.54
CA GLY A 176 6.78 -24.04 -21.46
C GLY A 176 7.09 -23.71 -22.92
N GLN A 177 6.18 -24.10 -23.79
CA GLN A 177 6.25 -23.83 -25.21
C GLN A 177 5.24 -22.74 -25.58
N VAL A 178 5.72 -21.74 -26.31
CA VAL A 178 4.86 -20.68 -26.87
C VAL A 178 3.98 -21.28 -27.95
N THR A 179 2.70 -20.96 -27.97
CA THR A 179 1.76 -21.39 -29.00
C THR A 179 0.66 -20.34 -29.20
N LYS A 180 0.02 -20.40 -30.40
CA LYS A 180 -1.05 -19.44 -30.76
C LYS A 180 -0.62 -17.98 -30.60
N LYS A 181 0.58 -17.66 -31.07
CA LYS A 181 1.04 -16.27 -31.13
C LYS A 181 0.12 -15.47 -32.08
N SER A 182 -0.61 -14.51 -31.56
CA SER A 182 -1.55 -13.65 -32.28
C SER A 182 -1.06 -12.21 -32.41
N VAL A 183 0.16 -11.93 -31.95
CA VAL A 183 0.77 -10.61 -31.99
C VAL A 183 2.02 -10.60 -32.83
N GLU A 184 2.16 -9.58 -33.68
CA GLU A 184 3.34 -9.34 -34.52
C GLU A 184 3.96 -7.99 -34.20
N GLN A 185 5.21 -7.80 -34.62
CA GLN A 185 5.90 -6.54 -34.46
C GLN A 185 5.14 -5.42 -35.18
N GLY A 186 4.95 -4.29 -34.46
CA GLY A 186 4.20 -3.15 -34.96
C GLY A 186 2.69 -3.21 -34.68
N ASN A 187 2.15 -4.32 -34.18
CA ASN A 187 0.75 -4.37 -33.78
C ASN A 187 0.44 -3.43 -32.61
N GLN A 188 -0.72 -2.79 -32.67
CA GLN A 188 -1.32 -2.13 -31.53
C GLN A 188 -2.07 -3.17 -30.70
N ILE A 189 -1.82 -3.21 -29.39
CA ILE A 189 -2.45 -4.15 -28.46
C ILE A 189 -3.27 -3.39 -27.40
N GLN A 190 -4.27 -4.08 -26.85
CA GLN A 190 -5.15 -3.53 -25.83
C GLN A 190 -5.07 -4.39 -24.57
N ALA A 191 -5.36 -3.77 -23.42
CA ALA A 191 -5.45 -4.50 -22.17
C ALA A 191 -6.54 -5.58 -22.23
N GLY A 192 -6.20 -6.80 -21.79
CA GLY A 192 -7.10 -7.96 -21.88
C GLY A 192 -7.07 -8.73 -23.20
N GLN A 193 -6.35 -8.27 -24.21
CA GLN A 193 -6.18 -8.99 -25.47
C GLN A 193 -5.23 -10.19 -25.26
N PRO A 194 -5.64 -11.43 -25.63
CA PRO A 194 -4.75 -12.58 -25.61
C PRO A 194 -3.68 -12.45 -26.69
N LEU A 195 -2.42 -12.51 -26.31
CA LEU A 195 -1.28 -12.30 -27.22
C LEU A 195 -0.64 -13.61 -27.68
N MET A 196 -0.54 -14.57 -26.78
CA MET A 196 -0.01 -15.91 -27.02
C MET A 196 -0.43 -16.84 -25.88
N ALA A 197 -0.33 -18.13 -26.08
CA ALA A 197 -0.50 -19.12 -25.03
C ALA A 197 0.86 -19.75 -24.71
N LEU A 198 1.07 -20.02 -23.40
CA LEU A 198 2.27 -20.73 -22.94
C LEU A 198 1.81 -22.05 -22.32
N VAL A 199 2.25 -23.16 -22.91
CA VAL A 199 1.85 -24.52 -22.53
C VAL A 199 2.99 -25.16 -21.77
N PRO A 200 2.80 -25.52 -20.45
CA PRO A 200 3.79 -26.28 -19.71
C PRO A 200 3.81 -27.73 -20.23
N LEU A 201 4.96 -28.20 -20.66
CA LEU A 201 5.11 -29.59 -21.14
C LEU A 201 5.41 -30.56 -19.99
N ASP A 202 5.90 -30.08 -18.87
CA ASP A 202 6.28 -30.90 -17.72
C ASP A 202 5.11 -31.30 -16.81
N ASP A 203 3.94 -30.66 -16.94
CA ASP A 203 2.77 -30.89 -16.12
C ASP A 203 1.53 -31.23 -16.96
N ILE A 204 1.68 -32.32 -17.72
CA ILE A 204 0.60 -32.84 -18.58
C ILE A 204 -0.17 -33.89 -17.78
N TRP A 205 -1.51 -33.80 -17.86
CA TRP A 205 -2.43 -34.80 -17.32
C TRP A 205 -3.43 -35.25 -18.39
N ILE A 206 -4.10 -36.36 -18.11
CA ILE A 206 -5.07 -36.97 -19.03
C ILE A 206 -6.47 -36.85 -18.41
N ILE A 207 -7.42 -36.40 -19.20
CA ILE A 207 -8.84 -36.46 -18.88
C ILE A 207 -9.46 -37.64 -19.62
N ALA A 208 -9.79 -38.69 -18.90
CA ALA A 208 -10.38 -39.89 -19.45
C ALA A 208 -11.88 -39.94 -19.20
N ASN A 209 -12.68 -39.92 -20.26
CA ASN A 209 -14.15 -39.92 -20.16
C ASN A 209 -14.71 -41.35 -20.10
N TYR A 210 -14.76 -41.96 -18.89
CA TYR A 210 -15.30 -43.29 -18.68
C TYR A 210 -16.83 -43.30 -18.64
N LYS A 211 -17.46 -44.39 -19.10
CA LYS A 211 -18.89 -44.63 -18.89
C LYS A 211 -19.16 -44.83 -17.40
N GLU A 212 -20.30 -44.33 -16.90
CA GLU A 212 -20.74 -44.49 -15.52
C GLU A 212 -20.62 -45.96 -15.05
N THR A 213 -20.99 -46.92 -15.89
CA THR A 213 -20.93 -48.37 -15.62
C THR A 213 -19.49 -48.90 -15.47
N GLN A 214 -18.48 -48.17 -15.90
CA GLN A 214 -17.06 -48.57 -15.79
C GLN A 214 -16.39 -48.07 -14.53
N LEU A 215 -17.07 -47.16 -13.78
CA LEU A 215 -16.48 -46.50 -12.61
C LEU A 215 -16.67 -47.26 -11.28
N GLU A 216 -17.46 -48.34 -11.27
CA GLU A 216 -17.79 -49.11 -10.06
C GLU A 216 -16.55 -49.40 -9.20
N ARG A 217 -15.44 -49.80 -9.83
CA ARG A 217 -14.19 -50.20 -9.14
C ARG A 217 -13.06 -49.18 -9.32
N VAL A 218 -13.30 -48.05 -9.94
CA VAL A 218 -12.26 -47.03 -10.11
C VAL A 218 -12.15 -46.19 -8.84
N ARG A 219 -10.93 -46.04 -8.34
CA ARG A 219 -10.62 -45.27 -7.13
C ARG A 219 -9.37 -44.42 -7.36
N PRO A 220 -9.27 -43.24 -6.73
CA PRO A 220 -8.04 -42.46 -6.70
C PRO A 220 -6.85 -43.28 -6.20
N GLY A 221 -5.68 -43.06 -6.80
CA GLY A 221 -4.44 -43.79 -6.48
C GLY A 221 -4.20 -45.04 -7.30
N GLN A 222 -5.18 -45.58 -8.02
CA GLN A 222 -4.98 -46.76 -8.87
C GLN A 222 -4.04 -46.45 -10.06
N LYS A 223 -3.24 -47.47 -10.44
CA LYS A 223 -2.32 -47.39 -11.56
C LYS A 223 -3.08 -47.40 -12.89
N ALA A 224 -2.64 -46.57 -13.80
CA ALA A 224 -3.15 -46.51 -15.17
C ALA A 224 -2.03 -46.66 -16.19
N ARG A 225 -2.29 -47.44 -17.23
CA ARG A 225 -1.45 -47.53 -18.41
C ARG A 225 -2.07 -46.71 -19.54
N ILE A 226 -1.30 -45.87 -20.16
CA ILE A 226 -1.76 -44.96 -21.22
C ILE A 226 -1.06 -45.27 -22.50
N ARG A 227 -1.84 -45.58 -23.55
CA ARG A 227 -1.38 -45.66 -24.90
C ARG A 227 -1.76 -44.40 -25.66
N VAL A 228 -0.83 -43.84 -26.39
CA VAL A 228 -1.02 -42.64 -27.20
C VAL A 228 -1.08 -43.06 -28.65
N ASP A 229 -2.08 -42.63 -29.37
CA ASP A 229 -2.31 -43.07 -30.76
C ASP A 229 -1.13 -42.72 -31.68
N THR A 230 -0.48 -41.59 -31.43
CA THR A 230 0.72 -41.15 -32.18
C THR A 230 1.93 -42.05 -31.95
N TYR A 231 2.01 -42.77 -30.83
CA TYR A 231 3.17 -43.60 -30.43
C TYR A 231 2.73 -45.02 -30.07
N PRO A 232 2.30 -45.83 -31.03
CA PRO A 232 1.67 -47.15 -30.78
C PRO A 232 2.55 -48.14 -30.03
N GLY A 233 3.88 -47.96 -30.05
CA GLY A 233 4.84 -48.82 -29.35
C GLY A 233 5.19 -48.37 -27.92
N LYS A 234 4.72 -47.20 -27.48
CA LYS A 234 5.06 -46.64 -26.16
C LYS A 234 3.87 -46.73 -25.22
N VAL A 235 4.15 -47.11 -23.98
CA VAL A 235 3.17 -47.13 -22.90
C VAL A 235 3.66 -46.17 -21.81
N PHE A 236 2.84 -45.19 -21.51
CA PHE A 236 3.08 -44.28 -20.41
C PHE A 236 2.37 -44.79 -19.17
N GLU A 237 2.97 -44.59 -18.01
CA GLU A 237 2.39 -44.98 -16.73
C GLU A 237 1.91 -43.75 -15.98
N GLY A 238 0.78 -43.88 -15.28
CA GLY A 238 0.20 -42.86 -14.46
C GLY A 238 -0.62 -43.43 -13.33
N LYS A 239 -1.25 -42.56 -12.60
CA LYS A 239 -2.18 -42.93 -11.52
C LYS A 239 -3.44 -42.06 -11.60
N VAL A 240 -4.56 -42.63 -11.21
CA VAL A 240 -5.80 -41.92 -11.03
C VAL A 240 -5.61 -40.87 -9.94
N ASP A 241 -5.79 -39.59 -10.27
CA ASP A 241 -5.72 -38.48 -9.33
C ASP A 241 -7.09 -38.24 -8.69
N SER A 242 -8.07 -38.00 -9.54
CA SER A 242 -9.44 -37.64 -9.07
C SER A 242 -10.49 -38.07 -10.09
N ILE A 243 -11.72 -38.23 -9.62
CA ILE A 243 -12.91 -38.50 -10.42
C ILE A 243 -13.80 -37.24 -10.28
N MET A 244 -14.27 -36.70 -11.40
CA MET A 244 -15.11 -35.53 -11.38
C MET A 244 -16.45 -35.82 -10.67
N ALA A 245 -16.96 -34.85 -9.89
CA ALA A 245 -18.18 -35.01 -9.10
C ALA A 245 -19.49 -35.07 -9.92
N GLY A 246 -19.41 -34.84 -11.24
CA GLY A 246 -20.55 -34.87 -12.14
C GLY A 246 -20.19 -35.31 -13.55
N THR A 247 -21.22 -35.57 -14.34
CA THR A 247 -21.06 -35.98 -15.76
C THR A 247 -20.64 -34.79 -16.62
N GLY A 248 -19.95 -35.03 -17.72
CA GLY A 248 -19.59 -34.01 -18.67
C GLY A 248 -20.79 -33.23 -19.23
N ALA A 249 -21.94 -33.90 -19.36
CA ALA A 249 -23.17 -33.29 -19.81
C ALA A 249 -23.76 -32.31 -18.79
N ALA A 250 -23.66 -32.59 -17.48
CA ALA A 250 -24.16 -31.72 -16.41
C ALA A 250 -23.43 -30.37 -16.33
N PHE A 251 -22.17 -30.31 -16.76
CA PHE A 251 -21.35 -29.10 -16.75
C PHE A 251 -21.15 -28.50 -18.16
N SER A 252 -21.89 -28.98 -19.16
CA SER A 252 -21.88 -28.40 -20.49
C SER A 252 -22.67 -27.09 -20.53
N LEU A 253 -22.16 -26.09 -21.25
CA LEU A 253 -22.91 -24.85 -21.53
C LEU A 253 -24.18 -25.11 -22.32
N PHE A 254 -24.24 -26.21 -23.07
CA PHE A 254 -25.41 -26.67 -23.84
C PHE A 254 -25.66 -28.14 -23.50
N PRO A 255 -26.42 -28.44 -22.42
CA PRO A 255 -26.77 -29.81 -22.12
C PRO A 255 -27.61 -30.39 -23.29
N PRO A 256 -27.41 -31.65 -23.68
CA PRO A 256 -28.24 -32.26 -24.72
C PRO A 256 -29.68 -32.39 -24.23
N GLU A 257 -30.57 -31.57 -24.75
CA GLU A 257 -32.02 -31.68 -24.53
C GLU A 257 -32.64 -32.58 -25.61
N ASN A 258 -33.48 -33.53 -25.17
CA ASN A 258 -34.21 -34.36 -26.10
C ASN A 258 -35.45 -33.58 -26.62
N ALA A 259 -35.34 -33.05 -27.85
CA ALA A 259 -36.39 -32.24 -28.49
C ALA A 259 -37.75 -32.98 -28.73
N THR A 260 -37.80 -34.28 -28.51
CA THR A 260 -38.99 -35.13 -28.85
C THR A 260 -39.79 -35.59 -27.64
N GLY A 261 -39.50 -35.12 -26.42
CA GLY A 261 -40.30 -35.43 -25.22
C GLY A 261 -40.22 -36.89 -24.71
N ASN A 262 -39.53 -37.79 -25.39
CA ASN A 262 -39.30 -39.16 -24.93
C ASN A 262 -38.00 -39.26 -24.14
N TYR A 263 -38.06 -39.66 -22.87
CA TYR A 263 -36.91 -39.89 -22.06
C TYR A 263 -36.15 -41.15 -22.48
N VAL A 264 -35.00 -40.99 -23.13
CA VAL A 264 -34.08 -42.09 -23.44
C VAL A 264 -32.93 -42.06 -22.44
N LYS A 265 -32.79 -43.15 -21.67
CA LYS A 265 -31.65 -43.30 -20.74
C LYS A 265 -30.34 -43.44 -21.54
N VAL A 266 -29.60 -42.35 -21.67
CA VAL A 266 -28.27 -42.33 -22.29
C VAL A 266 -27.20 -42.55 -21.20
N VAL A 267 -26.27 -43.50 -21.44
CA VAL A 267 -25.16 -43.76 -20.53
C VAL A 267 -24.27 -42.52 -20.46
N GLN A 268 -24.19 -41.95 -19.29
CA GLN A 268 -23.38 -40.75 -19.03
C GLN A 268 -21.90 -41.08 -18.96
N ARG A 269 -21.03 -40.07 -19.27
CA ARG A 269 -19.59 -40.17 -19.14
C ARG A 269 -19.13 -39.24 -18.02
N ILE A 270 -18.26 -39.78 -17.16
CA ILE A 270 -17.69 -39.07 -16.06
C ILE A 270 -16.18 -38.90 -16.32
N PRO A 271 -15.65 -37.66 -16.32
CA PRO A 271 -14.23 -37.42 -16.50
C PRO A 271 -13.41 -37.91 -15.30
N VAL A 272 -12.34 -38.61 -15.56
CA VAL A 272 -11.35 -39.08 -14.59
C VAL A 272 -10.02 -38.44 -14.92
N LYS A 273 -9.43 -37.73 -13.96
CA LYS A 273 -8.10 -37.14 -14.11
C LYS A 273 -7.04 -38.18 -13.79
N ILE A 274 -6.11 -38.37 -14.70
CA ILE A 274 -4.96 -39.28 -14.55
C ILE A 274 -3.70 -38.45 -14.72
N VAL A 275 -2.84 -38.50 -13.69
CA VAL A 275 -1.53 -37.83 -13.69
C VAL A 275 -0.47 -38.85 -14.07
N LEU A 276 0.43 -38.44 -14.97
CA LEU A 276 1.54 -39.28 -15.41
C LEU A 276 2.60 -39.39 -14.32
N ASN A 277 3.27 -40.55 -14.22
CA ASN A 277 4.42 -40.70 -13.33
C ASN A 277 5.61 -39.90 -13.88
N ARG A 278 6.39 -39.27 -13.00
CA ARG A 278 7.58 -38.49 -13.41
C ARG A 278 8.81 -39.39 -13.58
N PRO A 279 9.63 -39.15 -14.60
CA PRO A 279 9.45 -38.15 -15.65
C PRO A 279 8.33 -38.56 -16.64
N ALA A 280 7.35 -37.68 -16.79
CA ALA A 280 6.13 -37.98 -17.54
C ALA A 280 6.44 -38.25 -19.01
N ASP A 281 7.32 -37.46 -19.57
CA ASP A 281 7.71 -37.48 -20.97
C ASP A 281 9.20 -37.08 -21.14
N PRO A 282 10.16 -38.01 -20.98
CA PRO A 282 11.59 -37.70 -21.04
C PRO A 282 12.04 -37.05 -22.36
N TYR A 283 11.27 -37.25 -23.41
CA TYR A 283 11.60 -36.77 -24.75
C TYR A 283 10.73 -35.62 -25.22
N GLY A 284 9.79 -35.14 -24.42
CA GLY A 284 8.89 -34.05 -24.80
C GLY A 284 7.99 -34.37 -25.98
N GLU A 285 7.54 -35.62 -26.10
CA GLU A 285 6.76 -36.10 -27.24
C GLU A 285 5.26 -35.83 -27.10
N LEU A 286 4.77 -35.77 -25.86
CA LEU A 286 3.35 -35.57 -25.58
C LEU A 286 2.95 -34.10 -25.84
N ARG A 287 1.77 -33.93 -26.41
CA ARG A 287 1.17 -32.61 -26.66
C ARG A 287 -0.24 -32.56 -26.12
N VAL A 288 -0.62 -31.38 -25.64
CA VAL A 288 -2.00 -31.14 -25.19
C VAL A 288 -2.96 -31.34 -26.38
N GLY A 289 -4.05 -32.08 -26.17
CA GLY A 289 -5.03 -32.40 -27.20
C GLY A 289 -4.79 -33.69 -27.96
N MET A 290 -3.72 -34.44 -27.66
CA MET A 290 -3.52 -35.78 -28.23
C MET A 290 -4.59 -36.76 -27.74
N SER A 291 -4.98 -37.67 -28.65
CA SER A 291 -5.87 -38.80 -28.32
C SER A 291 -5.11 -39.90 -27.62
N VAL A 292 -5.67 -40.36 -26.49
CA VAL A 292 -5.07 -41.40 -25.67
C VAL A 292 -6.09 -42.45 -25.20
N ILE A 293 -5.63 -43.67 -25.01
CA ILE A 293 -6.43 -44.78 -24.48
C ILE A 293 -5.85 -45.17 -23.11
N PRO A 294 -6.43 -44.67 -22.02
CA PRO A 294 -6.02 -45.08 -20.69
C PRO A 294 -6.72 -46.38 -20.25
N THR A 295 -5.96 -47.30 -19.65
CA THR A 295 -6.45 -48.51 -19.04
C THR A 295 -6.13 -48.50 -17.56
N ILE A 296 -7.15 -48.41 -16.68
CA ILE A 296 -7.00 -48.46 -15.23
C ILE A 296 -7.01 -49.89 -14.76
N HIS A 297 -6.06 -50.26 -13.93
CA HIS A 297 -6.04 -51.55 -13.26
C HIS A 297 -6.85 -51.46 -11.98
N ALA A 298 -8.17 -51.79 -12.07
CA ALA A 298 -9.03 -51.96 -10.91
C ALA A 298 -8.69 -53.26 -10.21
N LYS A 299 -8.39 -53.20 -8.92
CA LYS A 299 -8.28 -54.40 -8.06
C LYS A 299 -9.66 -54.84 -7.61
#